data_a255140466462c7c80160660aec73614
#
_entry.id   a255140466462c7c80160660aec73614
#
_cell.length_a   1.000
_cell.length_b   1.000
_cell.length_c   1.000
_cell.angle_alpha   90.00
_cell.angle_beta   90.00
_cell.angle_gamma   90.00
#
_symmetry.space_group_name_H-M   'P 1'
#
loop_
_entity.id
_entity.type
_entity.pdbx_description
1 polymer ?
#
loop_
_entity_poly.entity_id
_entity_poly.type
_entity_poly.pdbx_seq_one_letter_code
_entity_poly.pdbx_strand_id
1 'polypeptide(L)'
;MMCLALLCAAGCKVKDPPPITAPWSDAFERDEVGGNWNATGSGYAVTGGALSARGAKNHPLWLRRKLPRDVRIDFDAWSSEERGDLKVELFGDGSSFDPDGGGYVASGYEIIFGGWYNSKSMIARLDEHGEDQVQRTDVKVVPNRKYHWRLERSGRTLRWFLDDLQTPFLTYQDEVPLEGEGHDAFAINNWESDTAFDNLTITPL
;
A
#
# COMPACT_ATOMS: atom_id res chain seq x y z
N MET A 1 -29.75 14.86 49.33
CA MET A 1 -28.37 15.03 48.79
C MET A 1 -28.10 13.88 47.84
N MET A 2 -28.18 14.13 46.56
CA MET A 2 -27.97 13.12 45.50
C MET A 2 -26.55 13.31 44.94
N CYS A 3 -25.63 12.37 45.22
CA CYS A 3 -24.28 12.38 44.68
C CYS A 3 -24.33 11.94 43.22
N LEU A 4 -24.02 12.87 42.33
CA LEU A 4 -23.84 12.64 40.91
C LEU A 4 -22.42 12.08 40.68
N ALA A 5 -22.31 10.80 40.40
CA ALA A 5 -21.02 10.20 40.04
C ALA A 5 -20.66 10.59 38.58
N LEU A 6 -19.64 11.41 38.42
CA LEU A 6 -19.05 11.71 37.13
C LEU A 6 -18.26 10.45 36.64
N LEU A 7 -18.79 9.72 35.68
CA LEU A 7 -17.99 8.73 34.92
C LEU A 7 -17.02 9.49 34.00
N CYS A 8 -15.74 9.51 34.36
CA CYS A 8 -14.67 9.86 33.42
C CYS A 8 -14.55 8.73 32.39
N ALA A 9 -15.04 8.96 31.18
CA ALA A 9 -14.71 8.13 30.06
C ALA A 9 -13.21 8.32 29.75
N ALA A 10 -12.38 7.36 30.16
CA ALA A 10 -10.99 7.27 29.69
C ALA A 10 -11.04 6.93 28.20
N GLY A 11 -10.96 7.95 27.34
CA GLY A 11 -10.76 7.75 25.92
C GLY A 11 -9.46 6.99 25.71
N CYS A 12 -9.54 5.77 25.16
CA CYS A 12 -8.37 5.07 24.67
C CYS A 12 -7.69 5.95 23.63
N LYS A 13 -6.57 6.61 23.98
CA LYS A 13 -5.70 7.24 23.01
C LYS A 13 -5.22 6.13 22.09
N VAL A 14 -5.61 6.18 20.81
CA VAL A 14 -5.01 5.33 19.78
C VAL A 14 -3.52 5.65 19.82
N LYS A 15 -2.71 4.65 20.17
CA LYS A 15 -1.27 4.83 20.27
C LYS A 15 -0.74 5.03 18.85
N ASP A 16 -0.03 6.13 18.60
CA ASP A 16 0.63 6.38 17.33
C ASP A 16 1.44 5.17 16.87
N PRO A 17 1.36 4.76 15.60
CA PRO A 17 2.17 3.68 15.08
C PRO A 17 3.67 3.96 15.29
N PRO A 18 4.47 2.95 15.68
CA PRO A 18 5.90 3.15 15.86
C PRO A 18 6.59 3.38 14.51
N PRO A 19 7.61 4.28 14.45
CA PRO A 19 8.38 4.48 13.24
C PRO A 19 9.27 3.28 12.90
N ILE A 20 9.52 3.07 11.62
CA ILE A 20 10.52 2.10 11.13
C ILE A 20 11.87 2.82 11.11
N THR A 21 12.76 2.43 12.03
CA THR A 21 14.11 3.02 12.20
C THR A 21 15.24 2.04 11.87
N ALA A 22 14.89 0.78 11.58
CA ALA A 22 15.78 -0.30 11.14
C ALA A 22 14.99 -1.20 10.18
N PRO A 23 15.62 -2.07 9.39
CA PRO A 23 14.91 -2.97 8.50
C PRO A 23 13.80 -3.74 9.23
N TRP A 24 12.60 -3.71 8.67
CA TRP A 24 11.41 -4.41 9.14
C TRP A 24 10.87 -5.30 8.05
N SER A 25 10.39 -6.50 8.39
CA SER A 25 9.88 -7.44 7.39
C SER A 25 8.63 -8.16 7.86
N ASP A 26 7.85 -8.63 6.90
CA ASP A 26 6.70 -9.51 7.07
C ASP A 26 6.66 -10.50 5.89
N ALA A 27 6.95 -11.77 6.18
CA ALA A 27 6.89 -12.87 5.21
C ALA A 27 5.56 -13.62 5.26
N PHE A 28 4.57 -13.13 6.02
CA PHE A 28 3.23 -13.69 6.15
C PHE A 28 3.18 -15.19 6.52
N GLU A 29 4.23 -15.73 7.14
CA GLU A 29 4.33 -17.12 7.59
C GLU A 29 3.47 -17.38 8.84
N ARG A 30 2.15 -17.23 8.69
CA ARG A 30 1.14 -17.38 9.74
C ARG A 30 -0.24 -17.62 9.11
N ASP A 31 -1.28 -17.81 9.92
CA ASP A 31 -2.65 -18.06 9.46
C ASP A 31 -3.57 -16.83 9.55
N GLU A 32 -3.07 -15.71 10.06
CA GLU A 32 -3.85 -14.46 10.26
C GLU A 32 -3.11 -13.26 9.68
N VAL A 33 -3.86 -12.22 9.31
CA VAL A 33 -3.27 -10.94 8.84
C VAL A 33 -2.38 -10.30 9.92
N GLY A 34 -2.77 -10.44 11.18
CA GLY A 34 -1.97 -10.05 12.34
C GLY A 34 -2.08 -8.57 12.72
N GLY A 35 -1.64 -8.27 13.96
CA GLY A 35 -1.83 -6.96 14.59
C GLY A 35 -0.97 -5.82 14.03
N ASN A 36 -0.02 -6.09 13.15
CA ASN A 36 0.74 -5.06 12.46
C ASN A 36 -0.06 -4.39 11.33
N TRP A 37 -1.23 -4.88 11.01
CA TRP A 37 -2.06 -4.41 9.91
C TRP A 37 -3.41 -3.91 10.38
N ASN A 38 -3.97 -2.96 9.66
CA ASN A 38 -5.31 -2.38 9.85
C ASN A 38 -6.09 -2.49 8.54
N ALA A 39 -6.99 -3.47 8.48
CA ALA A 39 -7.89 -3.62 7.34
C ALA A 39 -9.03 -2.60 7.44
N THR A 40 -9.24 -1.80 6.41
CA THR A 40 -10.38 -0.85 6.34
C THR A 40 -11.63 -1.50 5.76
N GLY A 41 -11.49 -2.72 5.20
CA GLY A 41 -12.58 -3.53 4.67
C GLY A 41 -12.30 -5.02 4.75
N SER A 42 -13.07 -5.81 4.00
CA SER A 42 -12.91 -7.26 3.87
C SER A 42 -12.02 -7.61 2.67
N GLY A 43 -11.73 -8.91 2.49
CA GLY A 43 -10.99 -9.43 1.32
C GLY A 43 -9.53 -9.76 1.61
N TYR A 44 -9.04 -9.51 2.82
CA TYR A 44 -7.67 -9.83 3.22
C TYR A 44 -7.60 -11.11 4.06
N ALA A 45 -6.71 -12.00 3.69
CA ALA A 45 -6.41 -13.21 4.44
C ALA A 45 -4.96 -13.64 4.21
N VAL A 46 -4.38 -14.38 5.14
CA VAL A 46 -3.12 -15.08 4.89
C VAL A 46 -3.45 -16.52 4.50
N THR A 47 -2.90 -16.98 3.39
CA THR A 47 -3.14 -18.33 2.86
C THR A 47 -1.86 -18.84 2.21
N GLY A 48 -1.39 -20.00 2.66
CA GLY A 48 -0.19 -20.64 2.10
C GLY A 48 1.08 -19.80 2.24
N GLY A 49 1.22 -19.07 3.34
CA GLY A 49 2.39 -18.23 3.61
C GLY A 49 2.43 -16.92 2.80
N ALA A 50 1.30 -16.46 2.27
CA ALA A 50 1.21 -15.19 1.55
C ALA A 50 -0.04 -14.41 1.95
N LEU A 51 0.01 -13.09 1.90
CA LEU A 51 -1.15 -12.22 2.05
C LEU A 51 -1.96 -12.23 0.75
N SER A 52 -3.21 -12.64 0.84
CA SER A 52 -4.19 -12.58 -0.24
C SER A 52 -5.05 -11.33 -0.10
N ALA A 53 -5.25 -10.59 -1.20
CA ALA A 53 -6.21 -9.50 -1.31
C ALA A 53 -7.19 -9.81 -2.44
N ARG A 54 -8.47 -9.99 -2.11
CA ARG A 54 -9.53 -10.42 -3.04
C ARG A 54 -10.65 -9.40 -3.09
N GLY A 55 -10.71 -8.65 -4.18
CA GLY A 55 -11.75 -7.66 -4.39
C GLY A 55 -11.87 -6.66 -3.24
N ALA A 56 -10.75 -6.07 -2.81
CA ALA A 56 -10.73 -5.13 -1.68
C ALA A 56 -11.47 -3.83 -1.96
N LYS A 57 -11.69 -3.51 -3.26
CA LYS A 57 -12.49 -2.35 -3.72
C LYS A 57 -12.07 -1.04 -3.08
N ASN A 58 -10.76 -0.78 -3.11
CA ASN A 58 -10.16 0.42 -2.51
C ASN A 58 -10.44 0.57 -1.00
N HIS A 59 -10.45 -0.55 -0.28
CA HIS A 59 -10.38 -0.58 1.17
C HIS A 59 -8.98 -1.06 1.57
N PRO A 60 -7.98 -0.16 1.68
CA PRO A 60 -6.59 -0.55 1.89
C PRO A 60 -6.37 -1.34 3.17
N LEU A 61 -5.37 -2.20 3.15
CA LEU A 61 -4.77 -2.83 4.32
C LEU A 61 -3.56 -2.01 4.75
N TRP A 62 -3.73 -1.15 5.74
CA TRP A 62 -2.70 -0.24 6.22
C TRP A 62 -1.72 -0.91 7.17
N LEU A 63 -0.43 -0.71 6.95
CA LEU A 63 0.62 -1.09 7.90
C LEU A 63 0.59 -0.15 9.12
N ARG A 64 0.53 -0.71 10.32
CA ARG A 64 0.59 0.03 11.60
C ARG A 64 2.02 0.39 12.00
N ARG A 65 2.77 0.98 11.06
CA ARG A 65 4.12 1.51 11.25
C ARG A 65 4.32 2.71 10.36
N LYS A 66 5.07 3.71 10.87
CA LYS A 66 5.40 4.91 10.10
C LYS A 66 6.60 4.65 9.21
N LEU A 67 6.48 4.95 7.92
CA LEU A 67 7.58 4.92 6.97
C LEU A 67 8.60 6.01 7.29
N PRO A 68 9.90 5.74 7.14
CA PRO A 68 10.90 6.81 7.07
C PRO A 68 10.75 7.58 5.76
N ARG A 69 11.22 8.83 5.75
CA ARG A 69 11.12 9.71 4.57
C ARG A 69 11.81 9.10 3.35
N ASP A 70 13.05 8.66 3.52
CA ASP A 70 13.81 7.97 2.50
C ASP A 70 13.77 6.47 2.80
N VAL A 71 13.25 5.69 1.86
CA VAL A 71 12.87 4.29 2.13
C VAL A 71 13.02 3.44 0.88
N ARG A 72 13.40 2.19 1.09
CA ARG A 72 13.27 1.10 0.14
C ARG A 72 12.25 0.09 0.66
N ILE A 73 11.33 -0.31 -0.21
CA ILE A 73 10.31 -1.33 0.07
C ILE A 73 10.43 -2.41 -0.99
N ASP A 74 10.77 -3.62 -0.58
CA ASP A 74 10.89 -4.80 -1.45
C ASP A 74 9.77 -5.78 -1.09
N PHE A 75 9.12 -6.38 -2.07
CA PHE A 75 8.14 -7.45 -1.89
C PHE A 75 7.91 -8.23 -3.18
N ASP A 76 7.31 -9.40 -3.06
CA ASP A 76 6.82 -10.18 -4.19
C ASP A 76 5.30 -9.99 -4.31
N ALA A 77 4.80 -9.87 -5.56
CA ALA A 77 3.37 -9.74 -5.81
C ALA A 77 2.96 -10.49 -7.10
N TRP A 78 1.76 -11.05 -7.11
CA TRP A 78 1.17 -11.70 -8.29
C TRP A 78 -0.34 -11.60 -8.27
N SER A 79 -0.96 -11.73 -9.46
CA SER A 79 -2.40 -11.88 -9.62
C SER A 79 -2.70 -13.27 -10.19
N SER A 80 -3.78 -13.89 -9.76
CA SER A 80 -4.29 -15.12 -10.36
C SER A 80 -5.13 -14.87 -11.62
N GLU A 81 -5.43 -13.61 -11.91
CA GLU A 81 -6.34 -13.19 -12.97
C GLU A 81 -5.64 -12.38 -14.08
N GLU A 82 -6.23 -12.42 -15.28
CA GLU A 82 -5.76 -11.65 -16.43
C GLU A 82 -5.99 -10.14 -16.29
N ARG A 83 -6.89 -9.71 -15.39
CA ARG A 83 -7.21 -8.30 -15.22
C ARG A 83 -6.15 -7.50 -14.46
N GLY A 84 -5.16 -8.16 -13.87
CA GLY A 84 -4.04 -7.51 -13.19
C GLY A 84 -4.41 -6.84 -11.87
N ASP A 85 -4.17 -5.54 -11.75
CA ASP A 85 -4.51 -4.67 -10.63
C ASP A 85 -3.77 -4.99 -9.31
N LEU A 86 -2.45 -5.15 -9.42
CA LEU A 86 -1.57 -5.18 -8.26
C LEU A 86 -1.35 -3.73 -7.79
N LYS A 87 -1.83 -3.40 -6.59
CA LYS A 87 -1.82 -2.01 -6.11
C LYS A 87 -1.25 -1.91 -4.70
N VAL A 88 -0.44 -0.89 -4.48
CA VAL A 88 -0.01 -0.46 -3.15
C VAL A 88 -0.08 1.06 -3.04
N GLU A 89 -0.22 1.57 -1.82
CA GLU A 89 -0.19 3.00 -1.52
C GLU A 89 0.99 3.33 -0.60
N LEU A 90 1.76 4.36 -0.97
CA LEU A 90 2.91 4.84 -0.21
C LEU A 90 2.65 6.27 0.30
N PHE A 91 3.12 6.51 1.52
CA PHE A 91 2.98 7.85 2.13
C PHE A 91 1.54 8.34 2.20
N GLY A 92 0.62 7.43 2.52
CA GLY A 92 -0.76 7.74 2.85
C GLY A 92 -0.95 8.01 4.34
N ASP A 93 -2.20 8.20 4.75
CA ASP A 93 -2.59 8.62 6.10
C ASP A 93 -2.81 7.46 7.09
N GLY A 94 -2.75 6.20 6.63
CA GLY A 94 -2.91 5.01 7.46
C GLY A 94 -4.36 4.67 7.84
N SER A 95 -5.36 5.34 7.25
CA SER A 95 -6.76 5.18 7.64
C SER A 95 -7.79 5.33 6.53
N SER A 96 -7.51 6.10 5.47
CA SER A 96 -8.47 6.37 4.39
C SER A 96 -8.85 5.13 3.59
N PHE A 97 -10.07 5.11 3.08
CA PHE A 97 -10.65 4.05 2.24
C PHE A 97 -11.83 4.61 1.46
N ASP A 98 -12.32 3.86 0.45
CA ASP A 98 -13.54 4.20 -0.31
C ASP A 98 -14.79 3.63 0.37
N PRO A 99 -15.59 4.42 1.10
CA PRO A 99 -16.76 3.91 1.81
C PRO A 99 -17.90 3.50 0.87
N ASP A 100 -17.95 4.05 -0.35
CA ASP A 100 -19.08 3.93 -1.27
C ASP A 100 -18.76 3.10 -2.54
N GLY A 101 -17.48 2.67 -2.70
CA GLY A 101 -17.04 1.83 -3.82
C GLY A 101 -17.04 2.52 -5.17
N GLY A 102 -16.78 3.82 -5.24
CA GLY A 102 -16.85 4.51 -6.53
C GLY A 102 -16.15 5.87 -6.64
N GLY A 103 -15.27 6.22 -5.75
CA GLY A 103 -14.63 7.53 -5.78
C GLY A 103 -13.41 7.67 -4.86
N TYR A 104 -12.66 6.58 -4.71
CA TYR A 104 -11.48 6.62 -3.86
C TYR A 104 -10.46 7.64 -4.39
N VAL A 105 -10.13 8.58 -3.52
CA VAL A 105 -8.99 9.46 -3.69
C VAL A 105 -7.99 9.05 -2.63
N ALA A 106 -6.86 8.54 -3.07
CA ALA A 106 -5.80 8.10 -2.17
C ALA A 106 -5.24 9.26 -1.35
N SER A 107 -4.72 8.97 -0.19
CA SER A 107 -4.04 9.94 0.67
C SER A 107 -2.54 10.03 0.39
N GLY A 108 -2.00 9.08 -0.38
CA GLY A 108 -0.59 8.94 -0.73
C GLY A 108 -0.32 8.81 -2.22
N TYR A 109 0.78 8.13 -2.57
CA TYR A 109 1.08 7.76 -3.94
C TYR A 109 0.56 6.35 -4.20
N GLU A 110 -0.24 6.18 -5.25
CA GLU A 110 -0.70 4.89 -5.71
C GLU A 110 0.24 4.32 -6.76
N ILE A 111 0.74 3.11 -6.53
CA ILE A 111 1.57 2.36 -7.48
C ILE A 111 0.75 1.17 -7.94
N ILE A 112 0.40 1.16 -9.25
CA ILE A 112 -0.53 0.21 -9.82
C ILE A 112 0.13 -0.52 -10.99
N PHE A 113 0.18 -1.86 -10.96
CA PHE A 113 0.60 -2.69 -12.06
C PHE A 113 -0.59 -3.41 -12.69
N GLY A 114 -0.86 -3.11 -13.95
CA GLY A 114 -1.94 -3.72 -14.70
C GLY A 114 -3.33 -3.26 -14.28
N GLY A 115 -3.49 -2.02 -13.88
CA GLY A 115 -4.81 -1.42 -13.64
C GLY A 115 -5.65 -1.31 -14.91
N TRP A 116 -6.93 -0.93 -14.78
CA TRP A 116 -7.91 -0.79 -15.88
C TRP A 116 -7.95 -2.01 -16.81
N TYR A 117 -8.25 -3.17 -16.25
CA TYR A 117 -8.26 -4.46 -16.96
C TYR A 117 -6.90 -4.76 -17.62
N ASN A 118 -5.82 -4.61 -16.84
CA ASN A 118 -4.46 -4.88 -17.28
C ASN A 118 -4.01 -4.04 -18.48
N SER A 119 -4.48 -2.81 -18.60
CA SER A 119 -4.19 -1.94 -19.74
C SER A 119 -3.07 -0.94 -19.50
N LYS A 120 -2.85 -0.53 -18.24
CA LYS A 120 -1.82 0.45 -17.88
C LYS A 120 -1.25 0.21 -16.48
N SER A 121 -0.04 0.70 -16.27
CA SER A 121 0.65 0.71 -14.99
C SER A 121 1.12 2.11 -14.68
N MET A 122 1.09 2.54 -13.39
CA MET A 122 1.37 3.93 -13.05
C MET A 122 1.92 4.13 -11.65
N ILE A 123 2.49 5.31 -11.44
CA ILE A 123 2.64 5.98 -10.15
C ILE A 123 1.76 7.24 -10.25
N ALA A 124 0.73 7.33 -9.42
CA ALA A 124 -0.16 8.47 -9.35
C ALA A 124 -0.04 9.14 -7.97
N ARG A 125 -0.12 10.47 -7.93
CA ARG A 125 -0.15 11.25 -6.71
C ARG A 125 -1.59 11.56 -6.32
N LEU A 126 -2.04 11.03 -5.19
CA LEU A 126 -3.37 11.19 -4.58
C LEU A 126 -4.54 10.60 -5.40
N ASP A 127 -4.62 10.84 -6.69
CA ASP A 127 -5.76 10.45 -7.53
C ASP A 127 -5.30 9.63 -8.75
N GLU A 128 -5.63 8.34 -8.75
CA GLU A 128 -5.32 7.43 -9.87
C GLU A 128 -6.06 7.79 -11.17
N HIS A 129 -7.11 8.61 -11.09
CA HIS A 129 -7.86 9.13 -12.23
C HIS A 129 -7.43 10.54 -12.63
N GLY A 130 -6.58 11.18 -11.82
CA GLY A 130 -6.07 12.53 -12.04
C GLY A 130 -4.96 12.60 -13.10
N GLU A 131 -4.46 13.81 -13.33
CA GLU A 131 -3.41 14.07 -14.32
C GLU A 131 -1.99 13.99 -13.71
N ASP A 132 -1.86 14.07 -12.37
CA ASP A 132 -0.58 14.05 -11.66
C ASP A 132 -0.06 12.61 -11.52
N GLN A 133 0.43 12.06 -12.63
CA GLN A 133 0.86 10.67 -12.71
C GLN A 133 1.91 10.45 -13.81
N VAL A 134 2.68 9.39 -13.67
CA VAL A 134 3.48 8.79 -14.75
C VAL A 134 2.96 7.40 -15.02
N GLN A 135 2.86 7.01 -16.30
CA GLN A 135 2.28 5.74 -16.69
C GLN A 135 2.99 5.09 -17.87
N ARG A 136 2.78 3.76 -18.01
CA ARG A 136 3.16 2.97 -19.19
C ARG A 136 2.10 1.91 -19.50
N THR A 137 2.05 1.48 -20.78
CA THR A 137 1.01 0.57 -21.30
C THR A 137 1.57 -0.65 -22.02
N ASP A 138 2.89 -0.76 -22.09
CA ASP A 138 3.60 -1.76 -22.90
C ASP A 138 3.90 -3.08 -22.15
N VAL A 139 3.69 -3.10 -20.81
CA VAL A 139 3.90 -4.30 -19.99
C VAL A 139 2.60 -4.66 -19.28
N LYS A 140 2.25 -5.95 -19.30
CA LYS A 140 1.04 -6.49 -18.69
C LYS A 140 1.37 -7.49 -17.59
N VAL A 141 0.51 -7.57 -16.59
CA VAL A 141 0.51 -8.65 -15.60
C VAL A 141 0.20 -9.96 -16.32
N VAL A 142 1.02 -10.98 -16.08
CA VAL A 142 0.76 -12.35 -16.53
C VAL A 142 0.21 -13.13 -15.34
N PRO A 143 -0.96 -13.79 -15.48
CA PRO A 143 -1.57 -14.54 -14.39
C PRO A 143 -0.61 -15.57 -13.78
N ASN A 144 -0.62 -15.64 -12.46
CA ASN A 144 0.22 -16.52 -11.64
C ASN A 144 1.73 -16.34 -11.78
N ARG A 145 2.19 -15.31 -12.50
CA ARG A 145 3.59 -14.92 -12.48
C ARG A 145 3.86 -14.08 -11.24
N LYS A 146 4.84 -14.50 -10.44
CA LYS A 146 5.36 -13.73 -9.31
C LYS A 146 6.32 -12.67 -9.85
N TYR A 147 6.12 -11.43 -9.44
CA TYR A 147 6.96 -10.27 -9.77
C TYR A 147 7.63 -9.79 -8.51
N HIS A 148 8.92 -9.52 -8.59
CA HIS A 148 9.64 -8.85 -7.52
C HIS A 148 9.55 -7.34 -7.69
N TRP A 149 9.03 -6.66 -6.67
CA TRP A 149 8.90 -5.20 -6.64
C TRP A 149 9.95 -4.61 -5.73
N ARG A 150 10.54 -3.51 -6.18
CA ARG A 150 11.26 -2.58 -5.33
C ARG A 150 10.72 -1.18 -5.54
N LEU A 151 10.32 -0.53 -4.47
CA LEU A 151 9.92 0.85 -4.45
C LEU A 151 10.95 1.63 -3.63
N GLU A 152 11.48 2.70 -4.19
CA GLU A 152 12.43 3.56 -3.50
C GLU A 152 11.95 5.00 -3.52
N ARG A 153 11.94 5.64 -2.36
CA ARG A 153 11.87 7.09 -2.27
C ARG A 153 13.19 7.63 -1.75
N SER A 154 13.74 8.60 -2.44
CA SER A 154 14.89 9.37 -2.01
C SER A 154 14.62 10.85 -2.30
N GLY A 155 14.43 11.63 -1.25
CA GLY A 155 14.01 13.02 -1.33
C GLY A 155 12.70 13.21 -2.08
N ARG A 156 12.77 13.76 -3.29
CA ARG A 156 11.64 14.09 -4.16
C ARG A 156 11.35 13.06 -5.24
N THR A 157 12.13 11.98 -5.30
CA THR A 157 12.07 11.00 -6.38
C THR A 157 11.55 9.66 -5.87
N LEU A 158 10.47 9.17 -6.49
CA LEU A 158 10.01 7.79 -6.36
C LEU A 158 10.48 6.98 -7.57
N ARG A 159 11.06 5.81 -7.32
CA ARG A 159 11.43 4.83 -8.34
C ARG A 159 10.75 3.52 -8.05
N TRP A 160 10.16 2.97 -9.07
CA TRP A 160 9.60 1.63 -9.03
C TRP A 160 10.39 0.71 -9.96
N PHE A 161 10.91 -0.37 -9.42
CA PHE A 161 11.60 -1.43 -10.15
C PHE A 161 10.73 -2.68 -10.15
N LEU A 162 10.72 -3.39 -11.25
CA LEU A 162 9.93 -4.61 -11.44
C LEU A 162 10.83 -5.69 -12.07
N ASP A 163 11.17 -6.73 -11.28
CA ASP A 163 12.13 -7.81 -11.61
C ASP A 163 13.56 -7.31 -11.89
N ASP A 164 13.75 -6.38 -12.83
CA ASP A 164 15.03 -5.71 -13.07
C ASP A 164 15.28 -4.61 -12.03
N LEU A 165 16.21 -4.87 -11.11
CA LEU A 165 16.56 -3.92 -10.04
C LEU A 165 17.62 -2.89 -10.43
N GLN A 166 18.04 -2.85 -11.71
CA GLN A 166 19.02 -1.89 -12.22
C GLN A 166 18.34 -0.72 -12.92
N THR A 167 17.26 -0.99 -13.66
CA THR A 167 16.53 0.01 -14.43
C THR A 167 15.13 0.21 -13.85
N PRO A 168 14.76 1.42 -13.41
CA PRO A 168 13.42 1.68 -12.92
C PRO A 168 12.36 1.36 -14.00
N PHE A 169 11.33 0.65 -13.61
CA PHE A 169 10.12 0.42 -14.40
C PHE A 169 9.37 1.73 -14.64
N LEU A 170 9.25 2.55 -13.59
CA LEU A 170 8.77 3.94 -13.63
C LEU A 170 9.55 4.82 -12.64
N THR A 171 9.66 6.10 -12.97
CA THR A 171 10.22 7.13 -12.08
C THR A 171 9.26 8.30 -12.03
N TYR A 172 8.90 8.74 -10.82
CA TYR A 172 8.09 9.93 -10.57
C TYR A 172 8.89 10.95 -9.77
N GLN A 173 8.88 12.21 -10.24
CA GLN A 173 9.54 13.33 -9.59
C GLN A 173 8.47 14.26 -9.02
N ASP A 174 8.38 14.37 -7.70
CA ASP A 174 7.42 15.24 -7.04
C ASP A 174 8.05 16.57 -6.64
N GLU A 175 7.51 17.69 -7.13
CA GLU A 175 7.99 19.02 -6.79
C GLU A 175 7.62 19.42 -5.35
N VAL A 176 6.53 18.86 -4.81
CA VAL A 176 6.04 19.07 -3.44
C VAL A 176 5.74 17.71 -2.79
N PRO A 177 6.76 16.99 -2.33
CA PRO A 177 6.62 15.63 -1.83
C PRO A 177 5.59 15.50 -0.70
N LEU A 178 4.81 14.42 -0.73
CA LEU A 178 3.95 14.04 0.38
C LEU A 178 4.84 13.58 1.54
N GLU A 179 4.80 14.28 2.67
CA GLU A 179 5.62 13.98 3.84
C GLU A 179 5.05 14.56 5.13
N GLY A 180 5.45 14.00 6.26
CA GLY A 180 5.00 14.42 7.59
C GLY A 180 3.74 13.68 8.05
N GLU A 181 3.04 14.26 9.01
CA GLU A 181 1.82 13.68 9.58
C GLU A 181 0.73 13.52 8.51
N GLY A 182 0.13 12.32 8.42
CA GLY A 182 -0.83 11.98 7.39
C GLY A 182 -0.22 11.53 6.05
N HIS A 183 1.12 11.50 5.95
CA HIS A 183 1.85 11.04 4.76
C HIS A 183 3.06 10.18 5.17
N ASP A 184 2.83 9.17 6.01
CA ASP A 184 3.88 8.30 6.53
C ASP A 184 3.47 6.82 6.62
N ALA A 185 2.37 6.43 5.98
CA ALA A 185 1.87 5.06 5.99
C ALA A 185 2.07 4.33 4.65
N PHE A 186 2.07 2.99 4.72
CA PHE A 186 2.08 2.06 3.59
C PHE A 186 0.83 1.20 3.61
N ALA A 187 0.24 0.95 2.45
CA ALA A 187 -0.87 0.00 2.33
C ALA A 187 -0.74 -0.93 1.13
N ILE A 188 -1.34 -2.11 1.28
CA ILE A 188 -1.66 -3.03 0.19
C ILE A 188 -3.13 -2.81 -0.18
N ASN A 189 -3.41 -2.75 -1.47
CA ASN A 189 -4.75 -2.46 -1.98
C ASN A 189 -5.03 -3.24 -3.28
N ASN A 190 -6.23 -3.26 -3.76
CA ASN A 190 -6.65 -3.57 -5.12
C ASN A 190 -8.11 -3.12 -5.35
N TRP A 191 -8.60 -3.27 -6.57
CA TRP A 191 -10.02 -3.07 -6.88
C TRP A 191 -10.79 -4.40 -6.81
N GLU A 192 -10.84 -5.17 -7.89
CA GLU A 192 -11.68 -6.37 -7.99
C GLU A 192 -10.88 -7.67 -8.19
N SER A 193 -9.58 -7.57 -8.41
CA SER A 193 -8.74 -8.73 -8.73
C SER A 193 -8.42 -9.59 -7.51
N ASP A 194 -8.06 -10.84 -7.77
CA ASP A 194 -7.45 -11.74 -6.80
C ASP A 194 -5.93 -11.58 -6.89
N THR A 195 -5.34 -10.95 -5.89
CA THR A 195 -3.91 -10.66 -5.81
C THR A 195 -3.29 -11.25 -4.55
N ALA A 196 -1.98 -11.47 -4.58
CA ALA A 196 -1.25 -11.93 -3.42
C ALA A 196 0.09 -11.21 -3.28
N PHE A 197 0.58 -11.09 -2.05
CA PHE A 197 1.79 -10.37 -1.65
C PHE A 197 2.58 -11.21 -0.66
N ASP A 198 3.91 -11.13 -0.74
CA ASP A 198 4.80 -11.93 0.09
C ASP A 198 6.17 -11.23 0.27
N ASN A 199 6.96 -11.70 1.23
CA ASN A 199 8.35 -11.27 1.41
C ASN A 199 8.55 -9.76 1.57
N LEU A 200 7.60 -9.06 2.21
CA LEU A 200 7.69 -7.62 2.42
C LEU A 200 8.87 -7.26 3.31
N THR A 201 9.72 -6.36 2.82
CA THR A 201 10.82 -5.77 3.60
C THR A 201 10.83 -4.26 3.40
N ILE A 202 10.90 -3.49 4.48
CA ILE A 202 10.97 -2.03 4.49
C ILE A 202 12.27 -1.62 5.14
N THR A 203 13.12 -0.90 4.42
CA THR A 203 14.46 -0.50 4.83
C THR A 203 14.61 1.02 4.77
N PRO A 204 14.93 1.70 5.88
CA PRO A 204 15.37 3.11 5.85
C PRO A 204 16.61 3.28 4.96
N LEU A 205 16.66 4.36 4.17
CA LEU A 205 17.80 4.71 3.29
C LEU A 205 18.64 5.82 3.89
#